data_54ef2086732ae514ccac7267a0cfc542
#
_entry.id   54ef2086732ae514ccac7267a0cfc542
#
_cell.length_a   1.000
_cell.length_b   1.000
_cell.length_c   1.000
_cell.angle_alpha   90.00
_cell.angle_beta   90.00
_cell.angle_gamma   90.00
#
_symmetry.space_group_name_H-M   'P 1'
#
loop_
_entity.id
_entity.type
_entity.pdbx_description
1 polymer ?
#
loop_
_entity_poly.entity_id
_entity_poly.type
_entity_poly.pdbx_seq_one_letter_code
_entity_poly.pdbx_strand_id
1 'polypeptide(L)'
;MYLGGAQSHKMPVPMMNILNGGVHARNKVDFQEFMIMPVGADSFAEGLRMGTEVYHALKKILESEGKVTAVGDEGGFAPDLKDSFEVFEYLTKAVKKAGYEPGKDIVFAMDAAASELYQEDAGMYYFPSETRSSDSETQGTMRSTEEMIELYEKLCEKYPLKSIEDGLNEEDWDGWKKLTKRLGEKVQLVGDDLFVTNTKRLLKGI
;
A
#
# COMPACT_ATOMS: atom_id res chain seq x y z
N MET A 1 -1.83 24.86 -16.22
CA MET A 1 -2.36 24.99 -17.60
C MET A 1 -1.99 23.83 -18.52
N TYR A 2 -0.78 23.26 -18.42
CA TYR A 2 -0.32 22.18 -19.32
C TYR A 2 -1.20 20.92 -19.26
N LEU A 3 -1.46 20.37 -18.06
CA LEU A 3 -2.26 19.14 -17.90
C LEU A 3 -3.77 19.37 -17.88
N GLY A 4 -4.27 20.49 -17.39
CA GLY A 4 -5.71 20.70 -17.16
C GLY A 4 -6.29 21.93 -17.86
N GLY A 5 -5.50 22.65 -18.65
CA GLY A 5 -5.93 23.87 -19.32
C GLY A 5 -6.25 25.04 -18.38
N ALA A 6 -6.98 26.03 -18.88
CA ALA A 6 -7.30 27.25 -18.12
C ALA A 6 -8.27 27.01 -16.94
N GLN A 7 -8.96 25.87 -16.92
CA GLN A 7 -9.92 25.50 -15.86
C GLN A 7 -9.30 24.65 -14.74
N SER A 8 -7.98 24.41 -14.76
CA SER A 8 -7.27 23.68 -13.72
C SER A 8 -7.27 24.43 -12.40
N HIS A 9 -8.14 24.06 -11.48
CA HIS A 9 -8.28 24.66 -10.16
C HIS A 9 -8.51 23.65 -9.03
N LYS A 10 -8.54 22.35 -9.34
CA LYS A 10 -8.67 21.29 -8.33
C LYS A 10 -7.32 20.65 -8.03
N MET A 11 -6.96 20.60 -6.77
CA MET A 11 -5.83 19.83 -6.29
C MET A 11 -6.27 18.35 -6.07
N PRO A 12 -5.39 17.38 -6.33
CA PRO A 12 -5.70 16.00 -6.00
C PRO A 12 -5.75 15.79 -4.48
N VAL A 13 -6.40 14.71 -4.03
CA VAL A 13 -6.28 14.25 -2.67
C VAL A 13 -4.82 13.82 -2.45
N PRO A 14 -4.13 14.31 -1.40
CA PRO A 14 -2.77 13.87 -1.14
C PRO A 14 -2.74 12.41 -0.73
N MET A 15 -1.79 11.66 -1.30
CA MET A 15 -1.47 10.29 -0.94
C MET A 15 -0.16 10.33 -0.15
N MET A 16 -0.20 9.92 1.12
CA MET A 16 0.91 10.16 2.07
C MET A 16 1.41 8.83 2.59
N ASN A 17 2.65 8.46 2.25
CA ASN A 17 3.31 7.30 2.81
C ASN A 17 3.65 7.54 4.28
N ILE A 18 3.13 6.72 5.19
CA ILE A 18 3.33 6.85 6.64
C ILE A 18 3.92 5.60 7.30
N LEU A 19 3.99 4.47 6.58
CA LEU A 19 4.66 3.25 7.03
C LEU A 19 5.31 2.55 5.85
N ASN A 20 6.58 2.20 6.02
CA ASN A 20 7.42 1.55 5.02
C ASN A 20 7.72 0.10 5.37
N GLY A 21 7.88 -0.71 4.33
CA GLY A 21 8.40 -2.06 4.37
C GLY A 21 9.24 -2.36 3.12
N GLY A 22 9.30 -3.63 2.73
CA GLY A 22 10.01 -4.08 1.54
C GLY A 22 11.46 -3.61 1.49
N VAL A 23 11.90 -3.19 0.31
CA VAL A 23 13.27 -2.68 0.09
C VAL A 23 13.51 -1.30 0.70
N HIS A 24 12.45 -0.53 1.00
CA HIS A 24 12.51 0.81 1.60
C HIS A 24 12.70 0.80 3.13
N ALA A 25 12.72 -0.38 3.77
CA ALA A 25 12.88 -0.50 5.21
C ALA A 25 13.60 -1.79 5.61
N ARG A 26 14.39 -1.73 6.68
CA ARG A 26 15.01 -2.92 7.28
C ARG A 26 14.11 -3.49 8.38
N ASN A 27 12.94 -3.98 8.02
CA ASN A 27 11.96 -4.56 8.93
C ASN A 27 11.36 -5.86 8.35
N LYS A 28 10.29 -6.37 8.97
CA LYS A 28 9.61 -7.62 8.58
C LYS A 28 8.33 -7.39 7.80
N VAL A 29 8.12 -6.23 7.21
CA VAL A 29 6.95 -5.92 6.38
C VAL A 29 7.34 -6.12 4.92
N ASP A 30 6.71 -7.05 4.23
CA ASP A 30 7.13 -7.46 2.89
C ASP A 30 6.70 -6.46 1.79
N PHE A 31 5.55 -5.80 1.91
CA PHE A 31 5.12 -4.74 0.99
C PHE A 31 5.81 -3.40 1.28
N GLN A 32 6.01 -2.60 0.24
CA GLN A 32 6.92 -1.46 0.24
C GLN A 32 6.38 -0.23 0.96
N GLU A 33 5.12 0.18 0.67
CA GLU A 33 4.54 1.41 1.20
C GLU A 33 3.09 1.25 1.63
N PHE A 34 2.76 1.93 2.73
CA PHE A 34 1.38 1.99 3.23
C PHE A 34 1.02 3.46 3.47
N MET A 35 0.00 3.89 2.75
CA MET A 35 -0.37 5.29 2.61
C MET A 35 -1.76 5.57 3.16
N ILE A 36 -1.96 6.84 3.53
CA ILE A 36 -3.27 7.40 3.87
C ILE A 36 -3.69 8.46 2.86
N MET A 37 -4.99 8.54 2.61
CA MET A 37 -5.62 9.51 1.72
C MET A 37 -6.76 10.21 2.47
N PRO A 38 -6.65 11.50 2.79
CA PRO A 38 -7.67 12.27 3.51
C PRO A 38 -8.80 12.72 2.58
N VAL A 39 -9.64 11.76 2.16
CA VAL A 39 -10.74 12.00 1.19
C VAL A 39 -11.89 12.84 1.74
N GLY A 40 -12.02 12.93 3.06
CA GLY A 40 -13.03 13.76 3.74
C GLY A 40 -12.62 15.23 3.89
N ALA A 41 -11.45 15.64 3.41
CA ALA A 41 -10.97 17.01 3.54
C ALA A 41 -11.59 17.93 2.49
N ASP A 42 -12.05 19.12 2.92
CA ASP A 42 -12.63 20.14 2.02
C ASP A 42 -11.59 20.89 1.17
N SER A 43 -10.30 20.77 1.51
CA SER A 43 -9.19 21.41 0.81
C SER A 43 -7.91 20.60 0.91
N PHE A 44 -6.95 20.87 0.01
CA PHE A 44 -5.62 20.25 0.08
C PHE A 44 -4.88 20.57 1.40
N ALA A 45 -4.96 21.83 1.86
CA ALA A 45 -4.35 22.24 3.13
C ALA A 45 -4.95 21.49 4.33
N GLU A 46 -6.27 21.30 4.34
CA GLU A 46 -6.96 20.51 5.34
C GLU A 46 -6.55 19.03 5.27
N GLY A 47 -6.48 18.46 4.06
CA GLY A 47 -6.00 17.11 3.85
C GLY A 47 -4.57 16.89 4.38
N LEU A 48 -3.67 17.84 4.13
CA LEU A 48 -2.31 17.79 4.66
C LEU A 48 -2.28 17.85 6.20
N ARG A 49 -3.12 18.68 6.82
CA ARG A 49 -3.26 18.76 8.27
C ARG A 49 -3.75 17.43 8.85
N MET A 50 -4.84 16.87 8.29
CA MET A 50 -5.39 15.57 8.71
C MET A 50 -4.34 14.46 8.63
N GLY A 51 -3.62 14.36 7.50
CA GLY A 51 -2.56 13.38 7.32
C GLY A 51 -1.43 13.53 8.34
N THR A 52 -1.02 14.76 8.64
CA THR A 52 0.01 15.06 9.66
C THR A 52 -0.45 14.62 11.06
N GLU A 53 -1.69 14.86 11.41
CA GLU A 53 -2.25 14.45 12.70
C GLU A 53 -2.30 12.91 12.83
N VAL A 54 -2.69 12.20 11.76
CA VAL A 54 -2.65 10.73 11.73
C VAL A 54 -1.23 10.21 11.85
N TYR A 55 -0.26 10.81 11.13
CA TYR A 55 1.15 10.46 11.21
C TYR A 55 1.69 10.56 12.64
N HIS A 56 1.41 11.69 13.34
CA HIS A 56 1.81 11.87 14.73
C HIS A 56 1.06 10.96 15.70
N ALA A 57 -0.21 10.62 15.40
CA ALA A 57 -0.95 9.63 16.19
C ALA A 57 -0.34 8.24 16.05
N LEU A 58 0.06 7.83 14.83
CA LEU A 58 0.76 6.58 14.57
C LEU A 58 2.07 6.53 15.36
N LYS A 59 2.88 7.58 15.29
CA LYS A 59 4.13 7.68 16.07
C LYS A 59 3.91 7.39 17.55
N LYS A 60 2.93 8.07 18.17
CA LYS A 60 2.62 7.89 19.59
C LYS A 60 2.14 6.47 19.94
N ILE A 61 1.43 5.80 19.01
CA ILE A 61 1.02 4.41 19.20
C ILE A 61 2.25 3.50 19.20
N LEU A 62 3.10 3.61 18.17
CA LEU A 62 4.32 2.82 18.03
C LEU A 62 5.25 3.00 19.25
N GLU A 63 5.50 4.24 19.68
CA GLU A 63 6.30 4.56 20.87
C GLU A 63 5.72 3.94 22.14
N SER A 64 4.40 4.02 22.34
CA SER A 64 3.74 3.46 23.52
C SER A 64 3.80 1.93 23.61
N GLU A 65 4.00 1.27 22.48
CA GLU A 65 4.16 -0.18 22.37
C GLU A 65 5.64 -0.62 22.24
N GLY A 66 6.57 0.33 22.42
CA GLY A 66 8.02 0.06 22.35
C GLY A 66 8.54 -0.27 20.97
N LYS A 67 7.78 0.07 19.92
CA LYS A 67 8.17 -0.17 18.53
C LYS A 67 9.06 0.96 18.01
N VAL A 68 9.88 0.63 17.00
CA VAL A 68 10.78 1.58 16.36
C VAL A 68 9.98 2.64 15.59
N THR A 69 10.39 3.91 15.73
CA THR A 69 9.83 5.06 14.99
C THR A 69 10.89 5.73 14.10
N ALA A 70 11.94 4.99 13.72
CA ALA A 70 12.83 5.42 12.65
C ALA A 70 12.06 5.46 11.33
N VAL A 71 12.40 6.41 10.48
CA VAL A 71 11.79 6.60 9.17
C VAL A 71 12.57 5.83 8.11
N GLY A 72 11.85 5.24 7.16
CA GLY A 72 12.41 4.69 5.95
C GLY A 72 12.74 5.75 4.91
N ASP A 73 13.19 5.33 3.75
CA ASP A 73 13.67 6.21 2.67
C ASP A 73 12.57 7.14 2.14
N GLU A 74 11.31 6.70 2.17
CA GLU A 74 10.13 7.45 1.73
C GLU A 74 9.38 8.20 2.85
N GLY A 75 10.01 8.34 4.03
CA GLY A 75 9.48 9.16 5.13
C GLY A 75 8.47 8.50 6.06
N GLY A 76 7.98 7.31 5.77
CA GLY A 76 7.13 6.51 6.65
C GLY A 76 7.94 5.84 7.77
N PHE A 77 7.30 5.49 8.89
CA PHE A 77 7.93 4.69 9.95
C PHE A 77 8.23 3.29 9.48
N ALA A 78 9.27 2.68 10.03
CA ALA A 78 9.72 1.33 9.68
C ALA A 78 9.74 0.37 10.90
N PRO A 79 8.60 0.16 11.60
CA PRO A 79 8.53 -0.78 12.70
C PRO A 79 8.56 -2.23 12.21
N ASP A 80 9.03 -3.15 13.07
CA ASP A 80 8.81 -4.58 12.87
C ASP A 80 7.35 -4.92 13.15
N LEU A 81 6.61 -5.26 12.10
CA LEU A 81 5.24 -5.77 12.14
C LEU A 81 5.19 -7.11 11.42
N LYS A 82 4.18 -7.91 11.75
CA LYS A 82 4.10 -9.31 11.31
C LYS A 82 3.76 -9.44 9.83
N ASP A 83 2.78 -8.66 9.37
CA ASP A 83 2.20 -8.74 8.03
C ASP A 83 1.45 -7.44 7.67
N SER A 84 0.96 -7.36 6.44
CA SER A 84 0.17 -6.22 5.96
C SER A 84 -1.15 -6.01 6.73
N PHE A 85 -1.75 -7.05 7.30
CA PHE A 85 -2.96 -6.90 8.12
C PHE A 85 -2.65 -6.16 9.41
N GLU A 86 -1.55 -6.50 10.09
CA GLU A 86 -1.12 -5.78 11.29
C GLU A 86 -0.81 -4.31 10.96
N VAL A 87 -0.18 -4.03 9.80
CA VAL A 87 0.05 -2.65 9.35
C VAL A 87 -1.26 -1.88 9.26
N PHE A 88 -2.26 -2.39 8.53
CA PHE A 88 -3.56 -1.71 8.40
C PHE A 88 -4.32 -1.60 9.73
N GLU A 89 -4.11 -2.50 10.68
CA GLU A 89 -4.64 -2.35 12.04
C GLU A 89 -4.03 -1.13 12.76
N TYR A 90 -2.69 -0.94 12.64
CA TYR A 90 -2.02 0.25 13.17
C TYR A 90 -2.50 1.54 12.50
N LEU A 91 -2.64 1.55 11.18
CA LEU A 91 -3.19 2.69 10.45
C LEU A 91 -4.62 3.02 10.91
N THR A 92 -5.47 1.99 11.04
CA THR A 92 -6.85 2.14 11.53
C THR A 92 -6.89 2.73 12.95
N LYS A 93 -6.02 2.24 13.86
CA LYS A 93 -5.87 2.78 15.22
C LYS A 93 -5.40 4.24 15.19
N ALA A 94 -4.45 4.57 14.31
CA ALA A 94 -3.90 5.93 14.18
C ALA A 94 -4.95 6.92 13.69
N VAL A 95 -5.73 6.57 12.66
CA VAL A 95 -6.84 7.37 12.14
C VAL A 95 -7.86 7.67 13.24
N LYS A 96 -8.31 6.63 13.98
CA LYS A 96 -9.25 6.79 15.10
C LYS A 96 -8.68 7.62 16.23
N LYS A 97 -7.40 7.43 16.58
CA LYS A 97 -6.72 8.20 17.64
C LYS A 97 -6.56 9.68 17.26
N ALA A 98 -6.44 9.99 16.00
CA ALA A 98 -6.43 11.36 15.48
C ALA A 98 -7.82 12.00 15.44
N GLY A 99 -8.89 11.25 15.73
CA GLY A 99 -10.27 11.75 15.75
C GLY A 99 -11.01 11.62 14.42
N TYR A 100 -10.50 10.85 13.48
CA TYR A 100 -11.09 10.63 12.16
C TYR A 100 -11.73 9.25 12.01
N GLU A 101 -12.64 9.13 11.04
CA GLU A 101 -13.36 7.90 10.73
C GLU A 101 -12.73 7.20 9.52
N PRO A 102 -12.15 5.97 9.70
CA PRO A 102 -11.64 5.18 8.59
C PRO A 102 -12.74 4.85 7.58
N GLY A 103 -12.46 5.06 6.30
CA GLY A 103 -13.40 4.82 5.21
C GLY A 103 -14.29 6.01 4.84
N LYS A 104 -14.37 7.03 5.70
CA LYS A 104 -15.13 8.25 5.46
C LYS A 104 -14.22 9.48 5.36
N ASP A 105 -13.41 9.73 6.38
CA ASP A 105 -12.49 10.86 6.41
C ASP A 105 -11.14 10.50 5.78
N ILE A 106 -10.64 9.30 6.12
CA ILE A 106 -9.36 8.75 5.65
C ILE A 106 -9.59 7.37 5.05
N VAL A 107 -9.07 7.14 3.85
CA VAL A 107 -8.95 5.81 3.24
C VAL A 107 -7.48 5.45 3.09
N PHE A 108 -7.20 4.20 2.75
CA PHE A 108 -5.84 3.68 2.64
C PHE A 108 -5.45 3.45 1.19
N ALA A 109 -4.15 3.53 0.95
CA ALA A 109 -3.49 3.09 -0.27
C ALA A 109 -2.25 2.28 0.09
N MET A 110 -1.75 1.50 -0.85
CA MET A 110 -0.51 0.76 -0.71
C MET A 110 0.23 0.69 -2.04
N ASP A 111 1.54 0.61 -1.95
CA ASP A 111 2.42 0.15 -3.00
C ASP A 111 3.00 -1.21 -2.59
N ALA A 112 2.69 -2.23 -3.37
CA ALA A 112 3.15 -3.58 -3.09
C ALA A 112 4.56 -3.82 -3.61
N ALA A 113 4.99 -3.11 -4.66
CA ALA A 113 6.22 -3.35 -5.41
C ALA A 113 6.45 -4.84 -5.65
N ALA A 114 5.40 -5.53 -6.13
CA ALA A 114 5.34 -6.99 -6.10
C ALA A 114 6.40 -7.67 -6.98
N SER A 115 6.98 -6.94 -7.94
CA SER A 115 8.11 -7.43 -8.74
C SER A 115 9.32 -7.78 -7.86
N GLU A 116 9.56 -7.06 -6.76
CA GLU A 116 10.64 -7.32 -5.79
C GLU A 116 10.45 -8.66 -5.03
N LEU A 117 9.23 -9.13 -4.90
CA LEU A 117 8.89 -10.40 -4.25
C LEU A 117 8.88 -11.58 -5.23
N TYR A 118 8.89 -11.31 -6.54
CA TYR A 118 8.69 -12.33 -7.56
C TYR A 118 9.96 -13.15 -7.78
N GLN A 119 9.82 -14.48 -7.74
CA GLN A 119 10.88 -15.44 -8.00
C GLN A 119 10.65 -16.03 -9.39
N GLU A 120 11.43 -15.60 -10.39
CA GLU A 120 11.26 -16.01 -11.80
C GLU A 120 11.32 -17.52 -11.99
N ASP A 121 12.28 -18.20 -11.33
CA ASP A 121 12.46 -19.66 -11.43
C ASP A 121 11.26 -20.45 -10.91
N ALA A 122 10.53 -19.90 -9.93
CA ALA A 122 9.37 -20.53 -9.32
C ALA A 122 8.04 -20.06 -9.91
N GLY A 123 8.02 -18.91 -10.59
CA GLY A 123 6.80 -18.27 -11.06
C GLY A 123 5.86 -17.84 -9.91
N MET A 124 6.42 -17.50 -8.76
CA MET A 124 5.67 -17.23 -7.52
C MET A 124 6.28 -16.04 -6.76
N TYR A 125 5.49 -15.45 -5.87
CA TYR A 125 5.90 -14.36 -4.99
C TYR A 125 6.36 -14.92 -3.65
N TYR A 126 7.54 -14.55 -3.20
CA TYR A 126 8.13 -14.99 -1.94
C TYR A 126 8.02 -13.91 -0.87
N PHE A 127 7.38 -14.23 0.24
CA PHE A 127 7.20 -13.39 1.42
C PHE A 127 8.14 -13.89 2.54
N PRO A 128 9.34 -13.34 2.67
CA PRO A 128 10.33 -13.84 3.62
C PRO A 128 9.90 -13.69 5.09
N SER A 129 9.07 -12.70 5.39
CA SER A 129 8.67 -12.39 6.76
C SER A 129 7.45 -13.17 7.25
N GLU A 130 6.73 -13.83 6.35
CA GLU A 130 5.52 -14.58 6.71
C GLU A 130 5.82 -16.08 6.89
N THR A 131 5.34 -16.66 7.99
CA THR A 131 5.44 -18.11 8.27
C THR A 131 4.04 -18.75 8.24
N ARG A 132 3.84 -19.78 7.42
CA ARG A 132 2.53 -20.45 7.24
C ARG A 132 2.06 -21.32 8.40
N SER A 133 2.95 -21.82 9.24
CA SER A 133 2.58 -22.65 10.40
C SER A 133 3.59 -22.60 11.52
N SER A 134 3.12 -22.87 12.75
CA SER A 134 3.93 -22.93 13.96
C SER A 134 4.95 -24.07 14.00
N ASP A 135 4.90 -25.01 13.05
CA ASP A 135 5.66 -26.27 13.08
C ASP A 135 6.73 -26.39 11.99
N SER A 136 6.94 -25.35 11.14
CA SER A 136 7.96 -25.43 10.11
C SER A 136 9.17 -24.54 10.43
N GLU A 137 10.34 -25.15 10.41
CA GLU A 137 11.64 -24.44 10.41
C GLU A 137 11.85 -23.60 9.12
N THR A 138 10.94 -23.68 8.15
CA THR A 138 10.97 -22.92 6.91
C THR A 138 10.33 -21.55 7.11
N GLN A 139 11.17 -20.55 7.15
CA GLN A 139 10.80 -19.16 7.14
C GLN A 139 10.32 -18.76 5.73
N GLY A 140 9.22 -18.01 5.66
CA GLY A 140 8.67 -17.44 4.42
C GLY A 140 7.48 -18.21 3.84
N THR A 141 6.75 -17.53 2.99
CA THR A 141 5.52 -18.00 2.32
C THR A 141 5.61 -17.75 0.83
N MET A 142 5.29 -18.75 0.00
CA MET A 142 5.15 -18.58 -1.45
C MET A 142 3.69 -18.35 -1.82
N ARG A 143 3.43 -17.43 -2.76
CA ARG A 143 2.10 -17.15 -3.32
C ARG A 143 2.13 -17.15 -4.84
N SER A 144 1.12 -17.76 -5.43
CA SER A 144 0.82 -17.62 -6.85
C SER A 144 0.15 -16.27 -7.13
N THR A 145 0.06 -15.87 -8.40
CA THR A 145 -0.71 -14.70 -8.84
C THR A 145 -2.16 -14.73 -8.30
N GLU A 146 -2.81 -15.87 -8.29
CA GLU A 146 -4.18 -16.01 -7.78
C GLU A 146 -4.25 -15.75 -6.26
N GLU A 147 -3.32 -16.31 -5.49
CA GLU A 147 -3.22 -16.08 -4.05
C GLU A 147 -2.86 -14.63 -3.70
N MET A 148 -2.12 -13.92 -4.57
CA MET A 148 -1.89 -12.47 -4.43
C MET A 148 -3.19 -11.69 -4.58
N ILE A 149 -3.97 -11.99 -5.63
CA ILE A 149 -5.26 -11.34 -5.86
C ILE A 149 -6.21 -11.59 -4.67
N GLU A 150 -6.29 -12.83 -4.17
CA GLU A 150 -7.09 -13.17 -2.99
C GLU A 150 -6.64 -12.42 -1.72
N LEU A 151 -5.33 -12.19 -1.56
CA LEU A 151 -4.79 -11.40 -0.46
C LEU A 151 -5.31 -9.95 -0.54
N TYR A 152 -5.25 -9.34 -1.72
CA TYR A 152 -5.76 -7.98 -1.91
C TYR A 152 -7.28 -7.88 -1.72
N GLU A 153 -8.05 -8.88 -2.15
CA GLU A 153 -9.48 -8.93 -1.87
C GLU A 153 -9.77 -8.94 -0.37
N LYS A 154 -9.08 -9.77 0.40
CA LYS A 154 -9.21 -9.84 1.86
C LYS A 154 -8.84 -8.52 2.54
N LEU A 155 -7.79 -7.84 2.05
CA LEU A 155 -7.40 -6.53 2.56
C LEU A 155 -8.48 -5.48 2.27
N CYS A 156 -9.03 -5.45 1.04
CA CYS A 156 -10.10 -4.53 0.64
C CYS A 156 -11.43 -4.80 1.37
N GLU A 157 -11.71 -6.05 1.72
CA GLU A 157 -12.91 -6.42 2.51
C GLU A 157 -12.81 -5.95 3.96
N LYS A 158 -11.60 -6.05 4.54
CA LYS A 158 -11.38 -5.74 5.96
C LYS A 158 -11.10 -4.26 6.23
N TYR A 159 -10.46 -3.57 5.28
CA TYR A 159 -10.00 -2.19 5.43
C TYR A 159 -10.50 -1.30 4.29
N PRO A 160 -10.60 0.02 4.49
CA PRO A 160 -10.98 0.95 3.44
C PRO A 160 -9.80 1.22 2.47
N LEU A 161 -9.24 0.15 1.90
CA LEU A 161 -8.18 0.21 0.91
C LEU A 161 -8.77 0.63 -0.44
N LYS A 162 -8.27 1.71 -1.04
CA LYS A 162 -8.81 2.33 -2.26
C LYS A 162 -7.81 2.50 -3.38
N SER A 163 -6.53 2.22 -3.14
CA SER A 163 -5.51 2.21 -4.19
C SER A 163 -4.49 1.11 -3.91
N ILE A 164 -4.14 0.35 -4.94
CA ILE A 164 -3.07 -0.66 -4.92
C ILE A 164 -2.17 -0.36 -6.11
N GLU A 165 -0.90 -0.08 -5.83
CA GLU A 165 0.15 0.17 -6.79
C GLU A 165 1.03 -1.08 -6.90
N ASP A 166 1.45 -1.38 -8.12
CA ASP A 166 2.34 -2.47 -8.51
C ASP A 166 2.04 -3.81 -7.80
N GLY A 167 0.74 -4.16 -7.83
CA GLY A 167 0.20 -5.31 -7.11
C GLY A 167 0.65 -6.68 -7.63
N LEU A 168 1.22 -6.75 -8.84
CA LEU A 168 1.74 -7.98 -9.45
C LEU A 168 3.04 -7.67 -10.19
N ASN A 169 3.80 -8.73 -10.52
CA ASN A 169 5.01 -8.62 -11.33
C ASN A 169 4.71 -7.85 -12.63
N GLU A 170 5.64 -6.98 -13.03
CA GLU A 170 5.52 -6.08 -14.17
C GLU A 170 5.38 -6.79 -15.52
N GLU A 171 5.74 -8.09 -15.60
CA GLU A 171 5.57 -8.91 -16.80
C GLU A 171 4.36 -9.86 -16.75
N ASP A 172 3.65 -9.95 -15.60
CA ASP A 172 2.44 -10.78 -15.47
C ASP A 172 1.18 -10.08 -16.00
N TRP A 173 1.15 -9.81 -17.30
CA TRP A 173 0.03 -9.13 -17.97
C TRP A 173 -1.31 -9.87 -17.85
N ASP A 174 -1.29 -11.20 -17.82
CA ASP A 174 -2.49 -12.01 -17.62
C ASP A 174 -3.00 -11.93 -16.18
N GLY A 175 -2.09 -11.88 -15.21
CA GLY A 175 -2.41 -11.59 -13.81
C GLY A 175 -3.01 -10.20 -13.64
N TRP A 176 -2.41 -9.17 -14.22
CA TRP A 176 -2.92 -7.80 -14.19
C TRP A 176 -4.33 -7.69 -14.77
N LYS A 177 -4.62 -8.39 -15.87
CA LYS A 177 -5.97 -8.48 -16.43
C LYS A 177 -6.97 -9.11 -15.45
N LYS A 178 -6.58 -10.18 -14.75
CA LYS A 178 -7.41 -10.84 -13.72
C LYS A 178 -7.63 -9.90 -12.52
N LEU A 179 -6.56 -9.27 -12.01
CA LEU A 179 -6.62 -8.32 -10.91
C LEU A 179 -7.58 -7.17 -11.24
N THR A 180 -7.44 -6.58 -12.43
CA THR A 180 -8.31 -5.49 -12.92
C THR A 180 -9.76 -5.93 -12.98
N LYS A 181 -10.04 -7.13 -13.48
CA LYS A 181 -11.40 -7.68 -13.55
C LYS A 181 -12.04 -7.88 -12.18
N ARG A 182 -11.24 -8.28 -11.16
CA ARG A 182 -11.74 -8.59 -9.80
C ARG A 182 -11.88 -7.35 -8.92
N LEU A 183 -10.95 -6.43 -9.00
CA LEU A 183 -10.85 -5.28 -8.09
C LEU A 183 -10.99 -3.91 -8.75
N GLY A 184 -10.76 -3.76 -10.05
CA GLY A 184 -10.64 -2.46 -10.72
C GLY A 184 -11.88 -1.56 -10.67
N GLU A 185 -13.08 -2.10 -10.42
CA GLU A 185 -14.29 -1.29 -10.19
C GLU A 185 -14.40 -0.74 -8.75
N LYS A 186 -13.64 -1.30 -7.80
CA LYS A 186 -13.71 -0.98 -6.36
C LYS A 186 -12.50 -0.24 -5.86
N VAL A 187 -11.35 -0.48 -6.48
CA VAL A 187 -10.02 -0.03 -6.06
C VAL A 187 -9.28 0.51 -7.27
N GLN A 188 -8.61 1.66 -7.11
CA GLN A 188 -7.68 2.18 -8.10
C GLN A 188 -6.48 1.23 -8.20
N LEU A 189 -6.17 0.77 -9.40
CA LEU A 189 -4.96 0.01 -9.68
C LEU A 189 -3.96 0.93 -10.39
N VAL A 190 -2.75 1.01 -9.84
CA VAL A 190 -1.68 1.87 -10.32
C VAL A 190 -0.53 1.01 -10.81
N GLY A 191 0.12 1.40 -11.89
CA GLY A 191 1.31 0.76 -12.40
C GLY A 191 2.42 1.78 -12.60
N ASP A 192 3.36 1.88 -11.67
CA ASP A 192 4.60 2.63 -11.85
C ASP A 192 5.68 1.72 -12.45
N ASP A 193 6.06 0.65 -11.77
CA ASP A 193 6.98 -0.38 -12.30
C ASP A 193 6.41 -1.04 -13.56
N LEU A 194 5.09 -1.28 -13.58
CA LEU A 194 4.41 -1.85 -14.74
C LEU A 194 4.61 -1.02 -16.00
N PHE A 195 4.53 0.29 -15.93
CA PHE A 195 4.55 1.17 -17.10
C PHE A 195 5.85 1.91 -17.32
N VAL A 196 6.63 2.20 -16.27
CA VAL A 196 7.96 2.87 -16.26
C VAL A 196 8.06 4.06 -17.23
N THR A 197 6.98 4.87 -17.32
CA THR A 197 6.86 6.00 -18.26
C THR A 197 7.07 5.58 -19.74
N ASN A 198 6.81 4.31 -20.08
CA ASN A 198 7.01 3.74 -21.41
C ASN A 198 5.68 3.66 -22.17
N THR A 199 5.57 4.42 -23.26
CA THR A 199 4.33 4.50 -24.06
C THR A 199 3.89 3.17 -24.65
N LYS A 200 4.84 2.26 -24.98
CA LYS A 200 4.49 0.92 -25.53
C LYS A 200 3.87 0.05 -24.43
N ARG A 201 4.41 0.11 -23.20
CA ARG A 201 3.85 -0.62 -22.05
C ARG A 201 2.47 -0.06 -21.69
N LEU A 202 2.32 1.27 -21.69
CA LEU A 202 1.03 1.92 -21.44
C LEU A 202 -0.04 1.49 -22.48
N LEU A 203 0.30 1.48 -23.78
CA LEU A 203 -0.60 1.01 -24.82
C LEU A 203 -0.97 -0.47 -24.71
N LYS A 204 -0.08 -1.31 -24.15
CA LYS A 204 -0.37 -2.71 -23.87
C LYS A 204 -1.35 -2.87 -22.70
N GLY A 205 -1.33 -1.95 -21.73
CA GLY A 205 -2.22 -1.97 -20.55
C GLY A 205 -3.64 -1.45 -20.84
N ILE A 206 -3.85 -0.71 -21.92
CA ILE A 206 -5.16 -0.21 -22.37
C ILE A 206 -5.94 -1.31 -23.09
#